data_accf4b535647e3d6f8641db78651fbf2
#
_entry.id   accf4b535647e3d6f8641db78651fbf2
#
_cell.length_a   1.000
_cell.length_b   1.000
_cell.length_c   1.000
_cell.angle_alpha   90.00
_cell.angle_beta   90.00
_cell.angle_gamma   90.00
#
_symmetry.space_group_name_H-M   'P 1'
#
loop_
_entity.id
_entity.type
_entity.pdbx_description
1 polymer ?
#
loop_
_entity_poly.entity_id
_entity_poly.type
_entity_poly.pdbx_seq_one_letter_code
_entity_poly.pdbx_strand_id
1 'polypeptide(L)' 'MADYRLYGLDGVDKVASAIWIEADDDHAAIAAAKEILNGRKGELWQRGRFVAKVPD' A
#
# COMPACT_ATOMS: atom_id res chain seq x y z
N MET A 1 13.32 0.46 10.78
CA MET A 1 12.42 0.32 9.64
C MET A 1 10.98 0.48 10.10
N ALA A 2 10.15 1.06 9.26
CA ALA A 2 8.75 1.27 9.61
C ALA A 2 7.87 0.19 9.00
N ASP A 3 6.79 -0.13 9.68
CA ASP A 3 5.79 -1.09 9.20
C ASP A 3 4.67 -0.33 8.50
N TYR A 4 4.33 -0.78 7.30
CA TYR A 4 3.25 -0.22 6.52
C TYR A 4 2.21 -1.29 6.21
N ARG A 5 0.96 -0.86 6.06
CA ARG A 5 -0.13 -1.75 5.69
C ARG A 5 -0.56 -1.43 4.27
N LEU A 6 -0.52 -2.43 3.41
CA LEU A 6 -0.98 -2.27 2.03
C LEU A 6 -2.33 -2.96 1.87
N TYR A 7 -3.35 -2.18 1.53
CA TYR A 7 -4.68 -2.70 1.24
C TYR A 7 -4.85 -2.79 -0.26
N GLY A 8 -5.08 -4.00 -0.78
CA GLY A 8 -5.42 -4.20 -2.18
C GLY A 8 -6.91 -3.99 -2.37
N LEU A 9 -7.28 -3.20 -3.38
CA LEU A 9 -8.68 -2.87 -3.64
C LEU A 9 -9.21 -3.69 -4.82
N ASP A 10 -10.50 -4.01 -4.78
CA ASP A 10 -11.16 -4.71 -5.89
C ASP A 10 -11.73 -3.69 -6.89
N GLY A 11 -12.52 -4.18 -7.86
CA GLY A 11 -13.07 -3.35 -8.92
C GLY A 11 -14.11 -2.33 -8.45
N VAL A 12 -14.59 -2.43 -7.21
CA VAL A 12 -15.54 -1.48 -6.63
C VAL A 12 -14.92 -0.74 -5.44
N ASP A 13 -13.60 -0.70 -5.38
CA ASP A 13 -12.81 0.00 -4.36
C ASP A 13 -13.02 -0.50 -2.94
N LYS A 14 -13.36 -1.78 -2.79
CA LYS A 14 -13.41 -2.42 -1.48
C LYS A 14 -12.11 -3.15 -1.20
N VAL A 15 -11.74 -3.22 0.07
CA VAL A 15 -10.53 -3.92 0.48
C VAL A 15 -10.68 -5.41 0.21
N ALA A 16 -9.87 -5.94 -0.70
CA ALA A 16 -9.86 -7.35 -1.06
C ALA A 16 -8.72 -8.11 -0.39
N SER A 17 -7.66 -7.41 -0.01
CA SER A 17 -6.50 -8.02 0.64
C SER A 17 -5.80 -7.00 1.51
N ALA A 18 -4.99 -7.50 2.45
CA ALA A 18 -4.19 -6.65 3.31
C ALA A 18 -2.90 -7.38 3.64
N ILE A 19 -1.77 -6.71 3.42
CA ILE A 19 -0.46 -7.27 3.72
C ILE A 19 0.40 -6.23 4.42
N TRP A 20 1.46 -6.71 5.08
CA TRP A 20 2.43 -5.85 5.76
C TRP A 20 3.62 -5.62 4.85
N ILE A 21 4.14 -4.39 4.86
CA ILE A 21 5.35 -4.00 4.16
C ILE A 21 6.28 -3.34 5.17
N GLU A 22 7.55 -3.73 5.17
CA GLU A 22 8.58 -3.03 5.92
C GLU A 22 9.39 -2.16 4.96
N ALA A 23 9.61 -0.90 5.33
CA ALA A 23 10.38 0.02 4.50
C ALA A 23 11.00 1.10 5.37
N ASP A 24 12.05 1.74 4.87
CA ASP A 24 12.77 2.78 5.61
C ASP A 24 11.96 4.07 5.70
N ASP A 25 11.19 4.38 4.67
CA ASP A 25 10.40 5.61 4.62
C ASP A 25 9.22 5.43 3.67
N ASP A 26 8.39 6.46 3.56
CA ASP A 26 7.19 6.43 2.72
C ASP A 26 7.53 6.18 1.25
N HIS A 27 8.59 6.77 0.76
CA HIS A 27 9.00 6.63 -0.64
C HIS A 27 9.33 5.17 -0.97
N ALA A 28 10.12 4.54 -0.11
CA ALA A 28 10.48 3.13 -0.28
C ALA A 28 9.25 2.22 -0.17
N ALA A 29 8.34 2.54 0.75
CA ALA A 29 7.11 1.77 0.92
C ALA A 29 6.21 1.88 -0.30
N ILE A 30 6.10 3.06 -0.89
CA ILE A 30 5.30 3.27 -2.10
C ILE A 30 5.88 2.47 -3.26
N ALA A 31 7.20 2.48 -3.43
CA ALA A 31 7.85 1.72 -4.49
C ALA A 31 7.58 0.22 -4.34
N ALA A 32 7.70 -0.30 -3.11
CA ALA A 32 7.41 -1.71 -2.85
C ALA A 32 5.94 -2.04 -3.12
N ALA A 33 5.03 -1.16 -2.73
CA ALA A 33 3.61 -1.35 -2.94
C ALA A 33 3.26 -1.43 -4.44
N LYS A 34 3.86 -0.58 -5.25
CA LYS A 34 3.64 -0.59 -6.69
C LYS A 34 4.05 -1.92 -7.32
N GLU A 35 5.18 -2.46 -6.89
CA GLU A 35 5.64 -3.75 -7.39
C GLU A 35 4.71 -4.88 -6.98
N ILE A 36 4.28 -4.89 -5.74
CA ILE A 36 3.41 -5.95 -5.22
C ILE A 36 2.05 -5.91 -5.92
N LEU A 37 1.49 -4.74 -6.11
CA LEU A 37 0.18 -4.58 -6.75
C LEU A 37 0.21 -4.85 -8.24
N ASN A 38 1.35 -4.58 -8.88
CA ASN A 38 1.53 -4.85 -10.31
C ASN A 38 0.41 -4.26 -11.17
N GLY A 39 0.15 -2.97 -10.98
CA GLY A 39 -0.87 -2.25 -11.74
C GLY A 39 -2.26 -2.24 -11.12
N ARG A 40 -2.48 -3.05 -10.07
CA ARG A 40 -3.77 -3.06 -9.38
C ARG A 40 -3.85 -1.89 -8.40
N LYS A 41 -5.07 -1.56 -8.02
CA LYS A 41 -5.32 -0.46 -7.08
C LYS A 41 -5.03 -0.89 -5.65
N GLY A 42 -4.51 0.03 -4.86
CA GLY A 42 -4.31 -0.20 -3.45
C GLY A 42 -4.16 1.09 -2.67
N GLU A 43 -4.18 0.97 -1.36
CA GLU A 43 -3.91 2.09 -0.45
C GLU A 43 -2.83 1.68 0.52
N LEU A 44 -1.89 2.59 0.74
CA LEU A 44 -0.79 2.35 1.66
C LEU A 44 -0.99 3.19 2.91
N TRP A 45 -0.93 2.53 4.05
CA TRP A 45 -1.14 3.15 5.35
C TRP A 45 0.01 2.83 6.29
N GLN A 46 0.28 3.73 7.20
CA GLN A 46 1.19 3.48 8.31
C GLN A 46 0.43 3.75 9.60
N ARG A 47 0.04 2.69 10.29
CA ARG A 47 -0.82 2.75 11.47
C ARG A 47 -2.12 3.47 11.11
N GLY A 48 -2.48 4.54 11.72
CA GLY A 48 -3.69 5.28 11.36
C GLY A 48 -3.47 6.39 10.34
N ARG A 49 -2.27 6.47 9.72
CA ARG A 49 -1.93 7.54 8.80
C ARG A 49 -1.99 7.06 7.35
N PHE A 50 -2.81 7.71 6.55
CA PHE A 50 -2.85 7.43 5.11
C PHE A 50 -1.57 7.95 4.47
N VAL A 51 -0.88 7.09 3.72
CA VAL A 51 0.39 7.44 3.09
C VAL A 51 0.18 7.79 1.61
N ALA A 52 -0.43 6.88 0.87
CA ALA A 52 -0.57 7.09 -0.58
C ALA A 52 -1.61 6.15 -1.18
N LYS A 53 -2.18 6.58 -2.29
CA LYS A 53 -3.00 5.75 -3.15
C LYS A 53 -2.11 5.21 -4.25
N VAL A 54 -2.19 3.92 -4.55
CA VAL A 54 -1.30 3.25 -5.50
C VAL A 54 -2.14 2.55 -6.56
N PRO A 55 -1.82 2.74 -7.84
CA PRO A 55 -0.98 3.80 -8.38
C PRO A 55 -1.66 5.15 -8.23
N ASP A 56 -0.85 6.17 -8.10
CA ASP A 56 -1.39 7.52 -7.94
C ASP A 56 -1.85 8.12 -9.27
#